data_d1f373488881c0cddf185c58785f5769
#
_entry.id   d1f373488881c0cddf185c58785f5769
#
_cell.length_a   1.000
_cell.length_b   1.000
_cell.length_c   1.000
_cell.angle_alpha   90.00
_cell.angle_beta   90.00
_cell.angle_gamma   90.00
#
_symmetry.space_group_name_H-M   'P 1'
#
loop_
_entity.id
_entity.type
_entity.pdbx_description
1 polymer ?
#
loop_
_entity_poly.entity_id
_entity_poly.type
_entity_poly.pdbx_seq_one_letter_code
_entity_poly.pdbx_strand_id
1 'polypeptide(L)'
;SYAMTGWRIGYAAANEQIAKVMSNYLSHSTAAPCSIAQKAAVEALIGPQDTVDTMTSAFEARRDHLVERMNRIPGVSCLKPEGAFYIMMNLEQLVGKTLHGVFIRDADDFADAFLKHGLVATVPCTGFGAPNFVRWSYATSLQNIDEGLNRLEKFLAE
;
A
#
# COMPACT_ATOMS: atom_id res chain seq x y z
N SER A 1 12.40 1.83 -0.88
CA SER A 1 13.20 2.71 -0.03
C SER A 1 13.67 3.98 -0.76
N TYR A 2 13.94 3.90 -2.05
CA TYR A 2 14.48 5.00 -2.86
C TYR A 2 13.41 5.71 -3.72
N ALA A 3 12.12 5.47 -3.49
CA ALA A 3 11.01 5.99 -4.30
C ALA A 3 11.16 5.68 -5.81
N MET A 4 11.73 4.52 -6.15
CA MET A 4 12.08 4.12 -7.52
C MET A 4 11.08 3.14 -8.14
N THR A 5 9.83 3.09 -7.71
CA THR A 5 8.84 2.14 -8.23
C THR A 5 8.59 2.31 -9.74
N GLY A 6 8.59 3.55 -10.22
CA GLY A 6 8.44 3.89 -11.65
C GLY A 6 9.64 3.51 -12.54
N TRP A 7 10.83 3.32 -11.95
CA TRP A 7 12.03 2.93 -12.69
C TRP A 7 12.03 1.46 -13.11
N ARG A 8 11.09 0.67 -12.58
CA ARG A 8 10.87 -0.73 -12.94
C ARG A 8 12.13 -1.59 -12.84
N ILE A 9 12.89 -1.47 -11.76
CA ILE A 9 14.11 -2.20 -11.48
C ILE A 9 14.03 -2.90 -10.13
N GLY A 10 14.67 -4.05 -10.05
CA GLY A 10 14.91 -4.80 -8.83
C GLY A 10 16.18 -5.60 -8.97
N TYR A 11 16.71 -6.11 -7.89
CA TYR A 11 17.88 -7.01 -7.89
C TYR A 11 17.66 -8.19 -6.97
N ALA A 12 18.36 -9.28 -7.26
CA ALA A 12 18.39 -10.45 -6.42
C ALA A 12 19.85 -10.83 -6.13
N ALA A 13 20.12 -11.22 -4.90
CA ALA A 13 21.39 -11.82 -4.49
C ALA A 13 21.18 -13.29 -4.15
N ALA A 14 21.97 -14.17 -4.75
CA ALA A 14 21.88 -15.60 -4.56
C ALA A 14 23.25 -16.25 -4.74
N ASN A 15 23.38 -17.54 -4.44
CA ASN A 15 24.59 -18.28 -4.79
C ASN A 15 24.79 -18.29 -6.32
N GLU A 16 26.03 -18.55 -6.74
CA GLU A 16 26.42 -18.46 -8.16
C GLU A 16 25.55 -19.32 -9.09
N GLN A 17 25.18 -20.53 -8.68
CA GLN A 17 24.39 -21.44 -9.51
C GLN A 17 22.98 -20.87 -9.75
N ILE A 18 22.32 -20.37 -8.72
CA ILE A 18 20.98 -19.74 -8.81
C ILE A 18 21.08 -18.44 -9.63
N ALA A 19 22.07 -17.59 -9.35
CA ALA A 19 22.26 -16.34 -10.08
C ALA A 19 22.47 -16.58 -11.58
N LYS A 20 23.23 -17.62 -11.95
CA LYS A 20 23.43 -18.02 -13.35
C LYS A 20 22.13 -18.49 -14.02
N VAL A 21 21.32 -19.31 -13.33
CA VAL A 21 20.01 -19.75 -13.86
C VAL A 21 19.09 -18.57 -14.06
N MET A 22 19.01 -17.65 -13.09
CA MET A 22 18.19 -16.42 -13.22
C MET A 22 18.66 -15.55 -14.39
N SER A 23 19.96 -15.34 -14.55
CA SER A 23 20.53 -14.58 -15.66
C SER A 23 20.23 -15.22 -17.02
N ASN A 24 20.38 -16.53 -17.15
CA ASN A 24 20.06 -17.26 -18.37
C ASN A 24 18.56 -17.15 -18.72
N TYR A 25 17.69 -17.31 -17.71
CA TYR A 25 16.24 -17.17 -17.92
C TYR A 25 15.87 -15.76 -18.38
N LEU A 26 16.40 -14.73 -17.71
CA LEU A 26 16.13 -13.35 -18.05
C LEU A 26 16.61 -12.99 -19.47
N SER A 27 17.78 -13.52 -19.88
CA SER A 27 18.32 -13.24 -21.23
C SER A 27 17.43 -13.73 -22.37
N HIS A 28 16.60 -14.75 -22.10
CA HIS A 28 15.66 -15.32 -23.08
C HIS A 28 14.20 -14.88 -22.90
N SER A 29 13.90 -14.11 -21.82
CA SER A 29 12.52 -13.62 -21.55
C SER A 29 12.42 -12.11 -21.71
N THR A 30 12.96 -11.35 -20.77
CA THR A 30 12.83 -9.89 -20.71
C THR A 30 14.12 -9.14 -21.07
N ALA A 31 15.20 -9.88 -21.38
CA ALA A 31 16.55 -9.37 -21.60
C ALA A 31 17.10 -8.65 -20.36
N ALA A 32 17.41 -7.37 -20.45
CA ALA A 32 18.02 -6.60 -19.37
C ALA A 32 17.16 -5.37 -19.02
N PRO A 33 17.15 -4.94 -17.75
CA PRO A 33 16.55 -3.67 -17.37
C PRO A 33 17.20 -2.50 -18.10
N CYS A 34 16.47 -1.39 -18.22
CA CYS A 34 16.99 -0.14 -18.80
C CYS A 34 18.32 0.26 -18.15
N SER A 35 19.35 0.55 -18.94
CA SER A 35 20.69 0.89 -18.44
C SER A 35 20.70 2.17 -17.60
N ILE A 36 19.84 3.14 -17.90
CA ILE A 36 19.69 4.35 -17.11
C ILE A 36 19.17 3.98 -15.70
N ALA A 37 18.15 3.11 -15.60
CA ALA A 37 17.63 2.64 -14.33
C ALA A 37 18.69 1.87 -13.52
N GLN A 38 19.53 1.07 -14.18
CA GLN A 38 20.66 0.38 -13.52
C GLN A 38 21.65 1.37 -12.90
N LYS A 39 22.03 2.42 -13.64
CA LYS A 39 22.94 3.47 -13.13
C LYS A 39 22.32 4.24 -11.97
N ALA A 40 21.04 4.59 -12.07
CA ALA A 40 20.31 5.23 -10.97
C ALA A 40 20.23 4.33 -9.73
N ALA A 41 20.04 3.01 -9.90
CA ALA A 41 20.04 2.07 -8.77
C ALA A 41 21.40 1.95 -8.10
N VAL A 42 22.51 1.99 -8.87
CA VAL A 42 23.85 2.02 -8.30
C VAL A 42 24.02 3.27 -7.43
N GLU A 43 23.67 4.45 -7.93
CA GLU A 43 23.76 5.70 -7.17
C GLU A 43 22.86 5.66 -5.92
N ALA A 44 21.66 5.12 -6.03
CA ALA A 44 20.77 4.95 -4.88
C ALA A 44 21.40 4.09 -3.77
N LEU A 45 22.14 3.06 -4.11
CA LEU A 45 22.75 2.13 -3.15
C LEU A 45 24.05 2.64 -2.54
N ILE A 46 24.88 3.35 -3.30
CA ILE A 46 26.21 3.77 -2.86
C ILE A 46 26.31 5.27 -2.52
N GLY A 47 25.34 6.06 -2.95
CA GLY A 47 25.25 7.52 -2.68
C GLY A 47 24.79 7.81 -1.25
N PRO A 48 24.66 9.12 -0.90
CA PRO A 48 24.17 9.56 0.40
C PRO A 48 22.78 8.99 0.73
N GLN A 49 22.59 8.57 1.98
CA GLN A 49 21.33 7.94 2.43
C GLN A 49 20.38 8.90 3.17
N ASP A 50 20.75 10.16 3.35
CA ASP A 50 19.96 11.18 4.09
C ASP A 50 18.52 11.32 3.56
N THR A 51 18.35 11.15 2.25
CA THR A 51 17.00 11.19 1.62
C THR A 51 16.12 10.03 2.04
N VAL A 52 16.71 8.85 2.28
CA VAL A 52 15.99 7.66 2.77
C VAL A 52 15.52 7.91 4.20
N ASP A 53 16.40 8.43 5.06
CA ASP A 53 16.08 8.75 6.46
C ASP A 53 14.96 9.81 6.54
N THR A 54 15.04 10.85 5.71
CA THR A 54 14.00 11.89 5.61
C THR A 54 12.66 11.30 5.18
N MET A 55 12.65 10.44 4.15
CA MET A 55 11.42 9.78 3.69
C MET A 55 10.86 8.83 4.75
N THR A 56 11.70 8.03 5.39
CA THR A 56 11.29 7.10 6.43
C THR A 56 10.61 7.82 7.58
N SER A 57 11.21 8.90 8.07
CA SER A 57 10.63 9.73 9.15
C SER A 57 9.26 10.30 8.75
N ALA A 58 9.13 10.79 7.51
CA ALA A 58 7.86 11.29 7.00
C ALA A 58 6.79 10.19 6.87
N PHE A 59 7.18 8.98 6.44
CA PHE A 59 6.28 7.83 6.37
C PHE A 59 5.86 7.33 7.75
N GLU A 60 6.76 7.31 8.72
CA GLU A 60 6.43 6.95 10.09
C GLU A 60 5.39 7.88 10.70
N ALA A 61 5.57 9.18 10.54
CA ALA A 61 4.60 10.17 11.03
C ALA A 61 3.21 9.99 10.39
N ARG A 62 3.16 9.75 9.08
CA ARG A 62 1.89 9.48 8.35
C ARG A 62 1.24 8.18 8.79
N ARG A 63 2.03 7.12 8.95
CA ARG A 63 1.56 5.81 9.44
C ARG A 63 0.92 5.95 10.82
N ASP A 64 1.63 6.56 11.75
CA ASP A 64 1.20 6.67 13.14
C ASP A 64 -0.08 7.50 13.24
N HIS A 65 -0.16 8.62 12.53
CA HIS A 65 -1.36 9.44 12.43
C HIS A 65 -2.56 8.66 11.84
N LEU A 66 -2.34 7.96 10.72
CA LEU A 66 -3.40 7.17 10.07
C LEU A 66 -3.91 6.05 10.97
N VAL A 67 -3.01 5.28 11.61
CA VAL A 67 -3.38 4.18 12.52
C VAL A 67 -4.15 4.70 13.73
N GLU A 68 -3.69 5.79 14.35
CA GLU A 68 -4.36 6.39 15.49
C GLU A 68 -5.78 6.84 15.15
N ARG A 69 -5.94 7.58 14.06
CA ARG A 69 -7.26 8.07 13.63
C ARG A 69 -8.19 6.93 13.20
N MET A 70 -7.69 5.98 12.40
CA MET A 70 -8.50 4.86 11.92
C MET A 70 -9.07 4.02 13.06
N ASN A 71 -8.26 3.73 14.08
CA ASN A 71 -8.70 2.94 15.23
C ASN A 71 -9.68 3.67 16.17
N ARG A 72 -9.95 4.95 15.92
CA ARG A 72 -11.01 5.71 16.61
C ARG A 72 -12.35 5.65 15.89
N ILE A 73 -12.36 5.18 14.63
CA ILE A 73 -13.57 5.10 13.81
C ILE A 73 -14.32 3.80 14.15
N PRO A 74 -15.58 3.87 14.65
CA PRO A 74 -16.34 2.67 14.95
C PRO A 74 -16.59 1.77 13.74
N GLY A 75 -16.45 0.48 13.92
CA GLY A 75 -16.71 -0.51 12.87
C GLY A 75 -15.50 -0.91 12.02
N VAL A 76 -14.38 -0.22 12.16
CA VAL A 76 -13.12 -0.57 11.50
C VAL A 76 -11.96 -0.60 12.48
N SER A 77 -10.88 -1.28 12.12
CA SER A 77 -9.63 -1.30 12.89
C SER A 77 -8.45 -1.60 11.98
N CYS A 78 -7.25 -1.31 12.44
CA CYS A 78 -6.02 -1.74 11.77
C CYS A 78 -4.89 -2.00 12.77
N LEU A 79 -3.96 -2.86 12.40
CA LEU A 79 -2.70 -3.02 13.11
C LEU A 79 -1.68 -1.99 12.60
N LYS A 80 -0.78 -1.56 13.49
CA LYS A 80 0.35 -0.71 13.09
C LYS A 80 1.38 -1.56 12.35
N PRO A 81 1.64 -1.31 11.06
CA PRO A 81 2.65 -2.05 10.32
C PRO A 81 4.06 -1.57 10.69
N GLU A 82 5.03 -2.47 10.64
CA GLU A 82 6.44 -2.14 10.88
C GLU A 82 7.15 -1.60 9.63
N GLY A 83 6.56 -1.76 8.45
CA GLY A 83 7.15 -1.34 7.18
C GLY A 83 6.13 -1.15 6.07
N ALA A 84 6.62 -0.98 4.85
CA ALA A 84 5.86 -0.61 3.66
C ALA A 84 5.22 0.78 3.79
N PHE A 85 4.24 1.08 2.96
CA PHE A 85 3.45 2.33 2.98
C PHE A 85 1.94 2.03 2.86
N TYR A 86 1.54 0.85 3.37
CA TYR A 86 0.15 0.40 3.39
C TYR A 86 -0.27 0.02 4.80
N ILE A 87 -1.55 0.22 5.10
CA ILE A 87 -2.23 -0.43 6.22
C ILE A 87 -3.34 -1.33 5.69
N MET A 88 -3.67 -2.34 6.48
CA MET A 88 -4.79 -3.25 6.25
C MET A 88 -5.92 -2.88 7.21
N MET A 89 -6.98 -2.27 6.67
CA MET A 89 -8.18 -1.94 7.45
C MET A 89 -9.10 -3.16 7.52
N ASN A 90 -9.39 -3.61 8.72
CA ASN A 90 -10.31 -4.71 8.99
C ASN A 90 -11.76 -4.22 8.91
N LEU A 91 -12.58 -4.95 8.16
CA LEU A 91 -13.99 -4.70 7.90
C LEU A 91 -14.93 -5.70 8.58
N GLU A 92 -14.42 -6.61 9.40
CA GLU A 92 -15.20 -7.73 9.93
C GLU A 92 -16.50 -7.28 10.59
N GLN A 93 -16.51 -6.13 11.27
CA GLN A 93 -17.69 -5.56 11.90
C GLN A 93 -18.71 -4.93 10.92
N LEU A 94 -18.31 -4.75 9.66
CA LEU A 94 -19.16 -4.18 8.60
C LEU A 94 -19.74 -5.26 7.69
N VAL A 95 -19.13 -6.44 7.66
CA VAL A 95 -19.66 -7.59 6.90
C VAL A 95 -21.05 -7.98 7.43
N GLY A 96 -21.97 -8.16 6.49
CA GLY A 96 -23.39 -8.44 6.78
C GLY A 96 -24.25 -7.19 7.02
N LYS A 97 -23.68 -6.00 7.00
CA LYS A 97 -24.43 -4.73 7.07
C LYS A 97 -24.75 -4.19 5.68
N THR A 98 -25.75 -3.31 5.62
CA THR A 98 -26.07 -2.53 4.42
C THR A 98 -25.60 -1.10 4.62
N LEU A 99 -24.72 -0.62 3.74
CA LEU A 99 -24.22 0.76 3.74
C LEU A 99 -24.60 1.41 2.41
N HIS A 100 -25.25 2.58 2.45
CA HIS A 100 -25.73 3.30 1.27
C HIS A 100 -26.51 2.42 0.27
N GLY A 101 -27.32 1.48 0.79
CA GLY A 101 -28.10 0.55 -0.03
C GLY A 101 -27.31 -0.65 -0.59
N VAL A 102 -26.03 -0.77 -0.29
CA VAL A 102 -25.17 -1.91 -0.70
C VAL A 102 -25.00 -2.88 0.48
N PHE A 103 -25.34 -4.15 0.29
CA PHE A 103 -25.08 -5.20 1.27
C PHE A 103 -23.61 -5.61 1.18
N ILE A 104 -22.88 -5.47 2.27
CA ILE A 104 -21.43 -5.74 2.36
C ILE A 104 -21.20 -7.21 2.69
N ARG A 105 -20.79 -7.99 1.71
CA ARG A 105 -20.41 -9.40 1.87
C ARG A 105 -18.92 -9.55 2.20
N ASP A 106 -18.12 -8.69 1.63
CA ASP A 106 -16.66 -8.73 1.68
C ASP A 106 -16.03 -7.35 1.37
N ALA A 107 -14.70 -7.34 1.23
CA ALA A 107 -13.93 -6.14 0.94
C ALA A 107 -14.20 -5.57 -0.47
N ASP A 108 -14.61 -6.37 -1.43
CA ASP A 108 -14.92 -5.91 -2.79
C ASP A 108 -16.20 -5.06 -2.78
N ASP A 109 -17.26 -5.54 -2.15
CA ASP A 109 -18.51 -4.77 -1.98
C ASP A 109 -18.27 -3.46 -1.22
N PHE A 110 -17.44 -3.51 -0.15
CA PHE A 110 -17.09 -2.31 0.60
C PHE A 110 -16.30 -1.31 -0.26
N ALA A 111 -15.27 -1.78 -0.96
CA ALA A 111 -14.43 -0.91 -1.79
C ALA A 111 -15.23 -0.22 -2.90
N ASP A 112 -16.13 -0.94 -3.55
CA ASP A 112 -17.04 -0.41 -4.57
C ASP A 112 -18.01 0.63 -4.00
N ALA A 113 -18.65 0.32 -2.87
CA ALA A 113 -19.57 1.24 -2.20
C ALA A 113 -18.83 2.50 -1.74
N PHE A 114 -17.66 2.35 -1.12
CA PHE A 114 -16.86 3.47 -0.61
C PHE A 114 -16.29 4.33 -1.74
N LEU A 115 -15.93 3.73 -2.89
CA LEU A 115 -15.55 4.50 -4.07
C LEU A 115 -16.71 5.34 -4.61
N LYS A 116 -17.92 4.78 -4.68
CA LYS A 116 -19.10 5.45 -5.25
C LYS A 116 -19.65 6.55 -4.35
N HIS A 117 -19.74 6.29 -3.06
CA HIS A 117 -20.41 7.17 -2.10
C HIS A 117 -19.44 8.00 -1.26
N GLY A 118 -18.27 7.43 -0.89
CA GLY A 118 -17.24 8.13 -0.15
C GLY A 118 -16.18 8.81 -1.03
N LEU A 119 -16.14 8.49 -2.34
CA LEU A 119 -15.14 9.01 -3.30
C LEU A 119 -13.69 8.76 -2.85
N VAL A 120 -13.44 7.60 -2.25
CA VAL A 120 -12.11 7.14 -1.83
C VAL A 120 -11.83 5.78 -2.45
N ALA A 121 -10.75 5.68 -3.20
CA ALA A 121 -10.29 4.42 -3.77
C ALA A 121 -9.43 3.66 -2.74
N THR A 122 -9.86 2.44 -2.43
CA THR A 122 -9.10 1.48 -1.62
C THR A 122 -8.90 0.19 -2.41
N VAL A 123 -7.96 -0.64 -2.00
CA VAL A 123 -7.71 -1.91 -2.69
C VAL A 123 -8.33 -3.05 -1.87
N PRO A 124 -9.37 -3.74 -2.38
CA PRO A 124 -9.91 -4.91 -1.70
C PRO A 124 -8.88 -6.03 -1.68
N CYS A 125 -8.83 -6.76 -0.56
CA CYS A 125 -7.81 -7.78 -0.36
C CYS A 125 -8.31 -9.21 -0.54
N THR A 126 -9.50 -9.40 -1.10
CA THR A 126 -10.07 -10.71 -1.42
C THR A 126 -9.13 -11.52 -2.33
N GLY A 127 -8.60 -10.90 -3.38
CA GLY A 127 -7.63 -11.52 -4.29
C GLY A 127 -6.27 -11.84 -3.65
N PHE A 128 -6.00 -11.33 -2.44
CA PHE A 128 -4.81 -11.64 -1.64
C PHE A 128 -5.10 -12.63 -0.50
N GLY A 129 -6.28 -13.25 -0.47
CA GLY A 129 -6.68 -14.21 0.55
C GLY A 129 -7.15 -13.57 1.87
N ALA A 130 -7.47 -12.28 1.88
CA ALA A 130 -7.94 -11.53 3.06
C ALA A 130 -9.28 -10.81 2.76
N PRO A 131 -10.40 -11.54 2.62
CA PRO A 131 -11.68 -11.00 2.12
C PRO A 131 -12.31 -9.95 3.03
N ASN A 132 -11.91 -9.87 4.29
CA ASN A 132 -12.43 -8.90 5.26
C ASN A 132 -11.51 -7.68 5.43
N PHE A 133 -10.59 -7.45 4.49
CA PHE A 133 -9.65 -6.35 4.58
C PHE A 133 -9.62 -5.51 3.32
N VAL A 134 -9.47 -4.20 3.49
CA VAL A 134 -9.06 -3.29 2.40
C VAL A 134 -7.73 -2.64 2.74
N ARG A 135 -6.91 -2.46 1.72
CA ARG A 135 -5.59 -1.85 1.83
C ARG A 135 -5.66 -0.36 1.55
N TRP A 136 -5.13 0.43 2.46
CA TRP A 136 -4.93 1.85 2.33
C TRP A 136 -3.45 2.18 2.13
N SER A 137 -3.17 3.14 1.26
CA SER A 137 -1.82 3.68 1.08
C SER A 137 -1.67 4.98 1.88
N TYR A 138 -0.56 5.13 2.60
CA TYR A 138 -0.18 6.41 3.19
C TYR A 138 0.99 7.10 2.46
N ALA A 139 1.28 6.65 1.23
CA ALA A 139 2.22 7.32 0.32
C ALA A 139 1.58 8.57 -0.33
N THR A 140 1.01 9.45 0.48
CA THR A 140 0.36 10.69 0.07
C THR A 140 0.54 11.76 1.15
N SER A 141 -0.01 12.96 0.97
CA SER A 141 0.07 14.02 1.98
C SER A 141 -0.79 13.72 3.21
N LEU A 142 -0.44 14.28 4.39
CA LEU A 142 -1.28 14.20 5.59
C LEU A 142 -2.69 14.76 5.32
N GLN A 143 -2.79 15.83 4.56
CA GLN A 143 -4.09 16.42 4.19
C GLN A 143 -4.97 15.43 3.43
N ASN A 144 -4.43 14.67 2.47
CA ASN A 144 -5.18 13.64 1.75
C ASN A 144 -5.56 12.47 2.65
N ILE A 145 -4.69 12.10 3.61
CA ILE A 145 -4.99 11.07 4.61
C ILE A 145 -6.17 11.51 5.47
N ASP A 146 -6.14 12.74 5.98
CA ASP A 146 -7.22 13.30 6.79
C ASP A 146 -8.54 13.38 6.02
N GLU A 147 -8.49 13.86 4.79
CA GLU A 147 -9.68 13.92 3.94
C GLU A 147 -10.26 12.52 3.68
N GLY A 148 -9.42 11.52 3.39
CA GLY A 148 -9.86 10.14 3.23
C GLY A 148 -10.52 9.57 4.47
N LEU A 149 -9.96 9.84 5.66
CA LEU A 149 -10.52 9.41 6.93
C LEU A 149 -11.83 10.14 7.26
N ASN A 150 -11.92 11.46 7.02
CA ASN A 150 -13.16 12.22 7.20
C ASN A 150 -14.29 11.66 6.31
N ARG A 151 -13.95 11.28 5.08
CA ARG A 151 -14.90 10.65 4.16
C ARG A 151 -15.31 9.25 4.64
N LEU A 152 -14.39 8.49 5.23
CA LEU A 152 -14.71 7.19 5.82
C LEU A 152 -15.67 7.36 7.02
N GLU A 153 -15.37 8.27 7.94
CA GLU A 153 -16.25 8.58 9.09
C GLU A 153 -17.65 8.94 8.62
N LYS A 154 -17.76 9.84 7.64
CA LYS A 154 -19.05 10.25 7.06
C LYS A 154 -19.77 9.08 6.39
N PHE A 155 -19.07 8.27 5.61
CA PHE A 155 -19.62 7.11 4.90
C PHE A 155 -20.17 6.05 5.87
N LEU A 156 -19.53 5.86 7.01
CA LEU A 156 -19.98 4.88 8.03
C LEU A 156 -21.08 5.43 8.95
N ALA A 157 -21.32 6.74 8.97
CA ALA A 157 -22.34 7.37 9.81
C ALA A 157 -23.76 7.37 9.17
N GLU A 158 -23.86 7.09 7.88
CA GLU A 158 -25.12 6.98 7.11
C GLU A 158 -25.56 5.51 6.99
#